data_1ff796bca0e935d0caae8e987baee0cb
#
_entry.id   1ff796bca0e935d0caae8e987baee0cb
#
_cell.length_a   1.000
_cell.length_b   1.000
_cell.length_c   1.000
_cell.angle_alpha   90.00
_cell.angle_beta   90.00
_cell.angle_gamma   90.00
#
_symmetry.space_group_name_H-M   'P 1'
#
loop_
_entity.id
_entity.type
_entity.pdbx_description
1 polymer ?
#
loop_
_entity_poly.entity_id
_entity_poly.type
_entity_poly.pdbx_seq_one_letter_code
_entity_poly.pdbx_strand_id
1 'polypeptide(L)'
;MRTINGKQIIQNEAQCMKCGKIIVSKHVHDFVECICGAIFVDGGMEYLRRGGEDEDFVDRSLVMDKDALTECVDAVRYAEETNKNELGIALSVIRILRDFELLNKRELYGSLDTKNN
;
A
#
# COMPACT_ATOMS: atom_id res chain seq x y z
N MET A 1 14.41 -1.14 2.86
CA MET A 1 13.35 -0.67 1.97
C MET A 1 13.61 0.73 1.49
N ARG A 2 13.28 1.00 0.26
CA ARG A 2 13.47 2.31 -0.30
C ARG A 2 12.21 3.13 -0.16
N THR A 3 12.33 4.45 -0.10
CA THR A 3 11.13 5.29 -0.06
C THR A 3 10.94 5.97 -1.41
N ILE A 4 9.68 6.22 -1.76
CA ILE A 4 9.33 6.93 -2.98
C ILE A 4 8.51 8.12 -2.56
N ASN A 5 9.05 9.31 -2.72
CA ASN A 5 8.39 10.55 -2.29
C ASN A 5 7.99 10.50 -0.82
N GLY A 6 8.89 9.95 0.01
CA GLY A 6 8.60 9.86 1.43
C GLY A 6 7.72 8.70 1.83
N LYS A 7 7.38 7.82 0.88
CA LYS A 7 6.53 6.68 1.17
C LYS A 7 7.26 5.38 0.94
N GLN A 8 6.85 4.36 1.65
CA GLN A 8 7.43 3.04 1.52
C GLN A 8 6.43 2.10 0.88
N ILE A 9 6.91 1.28 -0.05
CA ILE A 9 6.08 0.27 -0.69
C ILE A 9 5.97 -0.90 0.27
N ILE A 10 4.74 -1.22 0.67
CA ILE A 10 4.48 -2.35 1.55
C ILE A 10 4.15 -3.58 0.72
N GLN A 11 3.44 -3.38 -0.37
CA GLN A 11 3.08 -4.49 -1.24
C GLN A 11 2.95 -3.98 -2.67
N ASN A 12 3.58 -4.69 -3.60
CA ASN A 12 3.57 -4.34 -5.01
C ASN A 12 2.63 -5.32 -5.71
N GLU A 13 1.41 -4.89 -5.97
CA GLU A 13 0.35 -5.79 -6.38
C GLU A 13 -0.57 -5.16 -7.41
N ALA A 14 -1.12 -5.98 -8.29
CA ALA A 14 -2.07 -5.51 -9.28
C ALA A 14 -3.04 -6.61 -9.63
N GLN A 15 -4.19 -6.23 -10.17
CA GLN A 15 -5.16 -7.20 -10.66
C GLN A 15 -5.37 -6.99 -12.14
N CYS A 16 -5.35 -8.08 -12.88
CA CYS A 16 -5.60 -8.05 -14.31
C CYS A 16 -7.10 -8.09 -14.56
N MET A 17 -7.60 -7.11 -15.31
CA MET A 17 -9.03 -7.08 -15.59
C MET A 17 -9.42 -8.03 -16.70
N LYS A 18 -8.46 -8.53 -17.47
CA LYS A 18 -8.77 -9.49 -18.51
C LYS A 18 -8.98 -10.89 -17.97
N CYS A 19 -8.10 -11.34 -17.09
CA CYS A 19 -8.23 -12.70 -16.58
C CYS A 19 -8.62 -12.77 -15.10
N GLY A 20 -8.66 -11.62 -14.43
CA GLY A 20 -9.08 -11.56 -13.03
C GLY A 20 -8.00 -11.92 -12.01
N LYS A 21 -6.83 -12.35 -12.48
CA LYS A 21 -5.78 -12.77 -11.55
C LYS A 21 -5.14 -11.59 -10.83
N ILE A 22 -4.74 -11.83 -9.59
CA ILE A 22 -3.98 -10.87 -8.82
C ILE A 22 -2.54 -11.33 -8.80
N ILE A 23 -1.61 -10.42 -9.13
CA ILE A 23 -0.19 -10.75 -9.17
C ILE A 23 0.55 -9.85 -8.18
N VAL A 24 1.60 -10.38 -7.57
CA VAL A 24 2.37 -9.71 -6.53
C VAL A 24 3.84 -9.87 -6.83
N SER A 25 4.58 -8.74 -6.83
CA SER A 25 6.04 -8.77 -6.92
C SER A 25 6.59 -8.72 -5.51
N LYS A 26 7.34 -9.73 -5.09
CA LYS A 26 7.71 -9.89 -3.69
C LYS A 26 9.09 -9.37 -3.32
N HIS A 27 9.97 -9.27 -4.28
CA HIS A 27 11.31 -8.76 -4.00
C HIS A 27 11.85 -8.03 -5.22
N VAL A 28 12.96 -7.34 -5.05
CA VAL A 28 13.55 -6.56 -6.14
C VAL A 28 13.87 -7.48 -7.30
N HIS A 29 13.57 -7.00 -8.51
CA HIS A 29 13.74 -7.76 -9.75
C HIS A 29 12.82 -8.97 -9.87
N ASP A 30 11.78 -9.02 -9.08
CA ASP A 30 10.79 -10.09 -9.18
C ASP A 30 9.74 -9.69 -10.21
N PHE A 31 10.01 -9.99 -11.47
CA PHE A 31 9.11 -9.68 -12.57
C PHE A 31 8.01 -10.73 -12.61
N VAL A 32 6.78 -10.31 -12.39
CA VAL A 32 5.63 -11.21 -12.37
C VAL A 32 4.63 -10.76 -13.41
N GLU A 33 4.34 -11.63 -14.35
CA GLU A 33 3.40 -11.36 -15.42
C GLU A 33 2.18 -12.23 -15.20
N CYS A 34 0.97 -11.71 -15.47
CA CYS A 34 -0.20 -12.54 -15.28
C CYS A 34 -0.24 -13.59 -16.40
N ILE A 35 -0.97 -14.66 -16.12
CA ILE A 35 -1.03 -15.78 -17.03
C ILE A 35 -1.46 -15.40 -18.43
N CYS A 36 -2.36 -14.45 -18.57
CA CYS A 36 -2.82 -14.04 -19.89
C CYS A 36 -1.86 -13.03 -20.56
N GLY A 37 -0.82 -12.60 -19.86
CA GLY A 37 0.19 -11.70 -20.44
C GLY A 37 -0.23 -10.26 -20.55
N ALA A 38 -1.39 -9.88 -20.04
CA ALA A 38 -1.88 -8.52 -20.25
C ALA A 38 -1.19 -7.49 -19.37
N ILE A 39 -0.78 -7.86 -18.16
CA ILE A 39 -0.13 -6.92 -17.24
C ILE A 39 1.05 -7.59 -16.54
N PHE A 40 1.93 -6.75 -15.99
CA PHE A 40 3.02 -7.26 -15.14
C PHE A 40 3.31 -6.28 -14.02
N VAL A 41 3.95 -6.76 -12.95
CA VAL A 41 4.50 -5.94 -11.88
C VAL A 41 5.92 -6.40 -11.61
N ASP A 42 6.76 -5.47 -11.16
CA ASP A 42 8.17 -5.76 -10.94
C ASP A 42 8.68 -4.77 -9.89
N GLY A 43 9.75 -5.12 -9.20
CA GLY A 43 10.43 -4.23 -8.27
C GLY A 43 10.24 -4.54 -6.81
N GLY A 44 9.32 -5.44 -6.47
CA GLY A 44 9.10 -5.78 -5.07
C GLY A 44 8.78 -4.55 -4.26
N MET A 45 9.46 -4.39 -3.14
CA MET A 45 9.25 -3.24 -2.28
C MET A 45 10.26 -2.12 -2.53
N GLU A 46 11.08 -2.24 -3.59
CA GLU A 46 12.06 -1.21 -3.91
C GLU A 46 11.54 -0.18 -4.89
N TYR A 47 10.75 -0.60 -5.87
CA TYR A 47 10.16 0.32 -6.83
C TYR A 47 8.93 -0.32 -7.45
N LEU A 48 8.08 0.52 -8.01
CA LEU A 48 6.85 0.04 -8.66
C LEU A 48 7.03 0.13 -10.16
N ARG A 49 7.45 -0.97 -10.78
CA ARG A 49 7.55 -1.03 -12.23
C ARG A 49 6.42 -1.93 -12.71
N ARG A 50 5.63 -1.42 -13.64
CA ARG A 50 4.45 -2.12 -14.07
C ARG A 50 4.14 -1.81 -15.51
N GLY A 51 3.37 -2.66 -16.16
CA GLY A 51 2.99 -2.46 -17.54
C GLY A 51 1.70 -3.14 -17.88
N GLY A 52 1.13 -2.71 -19.00
CA GLY A 52 -0.14 -3.20 -19.51
C GLY A 52 -1.00 -2.03 -19.94
N GLU A 53 -2.13 -2.33 -20.56
CA GLU A 53 -3.06 -1.28 -20.95
C GLU A 53 -3.78 -0.77 -19.71
N ASP A 54 -4.09 0.51 -19.66
CA ASP A 54 -4.73 1.09 -18.49
C ASP A 54 -6.02 0.39 -18.13
N GLU A 55 -6.81 0.01 -19.11
CA GLU A 55 -8.09 -0.63 -18.82
C GLU A 55 -7.94 -2.05 -18.28
N ASP A 56 -6.77 -2.66 -18.44
CA ASP A 56 -6.53 -4.01 -17.96
C ASP A 56 -5.85 -4.03 -16.59
N PHE A 57 -5.37 -2.89 -16.13
CA PHE A 57 -4.53 -2.84 -14.94
C PHE A 57 -5.25 -2.13 -13.79
N VAL A 58 -5.45 -2.84 -12.68
CA VAL A 58 -5.96 -2.22 -11.47
C VAL A 58 -4.84 -2.27 -10.44
N ASP A 59 -4.39 -1.11 -10.00
CA ASP A 59 -3.32 -1.00 -9.02
C ASP A 59 -3.86 -1.40 -7.65
N ARG A 60 -3.29 -2.43 -7.06
CA ARG A 60 -3.66 -2.86 -5.72
C ARG A 60 -2.48 -2.75 -4.77
N SER A 61 -1.46 -2.00 -5.16
CA SER A 61 -0.29 -1.84 -4.32
C SER A 61 -0.63 -1.05 -3.06
N LEU A 62 0.09 -1.36 -2.00
CA LEU A 62 -0.06 -0.65 -0.74
C LEU A 62 1.22 0.12 -0.50
N VAL A 63 1.09 1.44 -0.39
CA VAL A 63 2.21 2.32 -0.14
C VAL A 63 1.86 3.15 1.08
N MET A 64 2.77 3.19 2.06
CA MET A 64 2.50 3.87 3.31
C MET A 64 3.44 5.03 3.52
N ASP A 65 2.92 6.07 4.13
CA ASP A 65 3.74 7.17 4.60
C ASP A 65 4.74 6.61 5.61
N LYS A 66 5.99 7.08 5.53
CA LYS A 66 7.05 6.57 6.38
C LYS A 66 6.75 6.78 7.85
N ASP A 67 6.19 7.94 8.19
CA ASP A 67 5.89 8.24 9.59
C ASP A 67 4.76 7.37 10.11
N ALA A 68 3.75 7.12 9.26
CA ALA A 68 2.65 6.25 9.65
C ALA A 68 3.16 4.84 9.89
N LEU A 69 4.06 4.36 9.04
CA LEU A 69 4.61 3.03 9.20
C LEU A 69 5.38 2.92 10.51
N THR A 70 6.19 3.93 10.82
CA THR A 70 6.96 3.95 12.06
C THR A 70 6.03 3.92 13.27
N GLU A 71 4.97 4.71 13.25
CA GLU A 71 4.02 4.73 14.36
C GLU A 71 3.32 3.38 14.52
N CYS A 72 3.00 2.72 13.42
CA CYS A 72 2.37 1.40 13.51
C CYS A 72 3.32 0.38 14.13
N VAL A 73 4.59 0.41 13.72
CA VAL A 73 5.58 -0.52 14.27
C VAL A 73 5.76 -0.26 15.77
N ASP A 74 5.83 1.00 16.17
CA ASP A 74 5.99 1.36 17.57
C ASP A 74 4.77 0.93 18.38
N ALA A 75 3.57 1.10 17.83
CA ALA A 75 2.35 0.71 18.52
C ALA A 75 2.29 -0.79 18.74
N VAL A 76 2.68 -1.57 17.74
CA VAL A 76 2.69 -3.02 17.87
C VAL A 76 3.71 -3.45 18.92
N ARG A 77 4.90 -2.85 18.87
CA ARG A 77 5.94 -3.18 19.85
C ARG A 77 5.51 -2.85 21.27
N TYR A 78 4.91 -1.68 21.46
CA TYR A 78 4.42 -1.28 22.78
C TYR A 78 3.35 -2.25 23.28
N ALA A 79 2.43 -2.63 22.39
CA ALA A 79 1.35 -3.52 22.76
C ALA A 79 1.89 -4.90 23.15
N GLU A 80 2.90 -5.37 22.43
CA GLU A 80 3.50 -6.65 22.76
C GLU A 80 4.18 -6.61 24.13
N GLU A 81 4.84 -5.51 24.43
CA GLU A 81 5.53 -5.34 25.72
C GLU A 81 4.54 -5.24 26.87
N THR A 82 3.36 -4.72 26.63
CA THR A 82 2.37 -4.56 27.69
C THR A 82 1.33 -5.66 27.66
N ASN A 83 1.56 -6.70 26.87
CA ASN A 83 0.66 -7.87 26.81
C ASN A 83 -0.75 -7.55 26.35
N LYS A 84 -0.88 -6.58 25.46
CA LYS A 84 -2.18 -6.29 24.89
C LYS A 84 -2.57 -7.42 23.95
N ASN A 85 -3.87 -7.71 23.85
CA ASN A 85 -4.30 -8.77 22.98
C ASN A 85 -4.30 -8.30 21.53
N GLU A 86 -4.48 -9.25 20.63
CA GLU A 86 -4.39 -8.98 19.19
C GLU A 86 -5.42 -7.97 18.72
N LEU A 87 -6.60 -8.00 19.29
CA LEU A 87 -7.64 -7.06 18.91
C LEU A 87 -7.22 -5.63 19.25
N GLY A 88 -6.65 -5.43 20.44
CA GLY A 88 -6.17 -4.12 20.83
C GLY A 88 -5.08 -3.60 19.94
N ILE A 89 -4.17 -4.49 19.52
CA ILE A 89 -3.10 -4.12 18.60
C ILE A 89 -3.68 -3.70 17.27
N ALA A 90 -4.61 -4.49 16.74
CA ALA A 90 -5.21 -4.20 15.45
C ALA A 90 -5.95 -2.87 15.47
N LEU A 91 -6.68 -2.59 16.52
CA LEU A 91 -7.41 -1.33 16.62
C LEU A 91 -6.48 -0.14 16.69
N SER A 92 -5.35 -0.27 17.39
CA SER A 92 -4.37 0.81 17.46
C SER A 92 -3.79 1.11 16.08
N VAL A 93 -3.44 0.07 15.33
CA VAL A 93 -2.87 0.24 14.00
C VAL A 93 -3.90 0.86 13.05
N ILE A 94 -5.14 0.38 13.10
CA ILE A 94 -6.20 0.90 12.24
C ILE A 94 -6.42 2.38 12.52
N ARG A 95 -6.39 2.79 13.77
CA ARG A 95 -6.59 4.18 14.13
C ARG A 95 -5.48 5.06 13.56
N ILE A 96 -4.24 4.61 13.67
CA ILE A 96 -3.10 5.35 13.14
C ILE A 96 -3.23 5.51 11.63
N LEU A 97 -3.55 4.43 10.94
CA LEU A 97 -3.67 4.46 9.49
C LEU A 97 -4.79 5.39 9.04
N ARG A 98 -5.90 5.38 9.76
CA ARG A 98 -7.02 6.23 9.43
C ARG A 98 -6.66 7.70 9.55
N ASP A 99 -5.94 8.05 10.62
CA ASP A 99 -5.56 9.44 10.83
C ASP A 99 -4.64 9.95 9.74
N PHE A 100 -3.67 9.13 9.33
CA PHE A 100 -2.76 9.51 8.26
C PHE A 100 -3.46 9.59 6.92
N GLU A 101 -4.41 8.72 6.67
CA GLU A 101 -5.16 8.76 5.44
C GLU A 101 -5.96 10.03 5.32
N LEU A 102 -6.59 10.45 6.40
CA LEU A 102 -7.35 11.70 6.41
C LEU A 102 -6.46 12.90 6.16
N LEU A 103 -5.29 12.92 6.77
CA LEU A 103 -4.35 14.00 6.55
C LEU A 103 -3.91 14.06 5.11
N ASN A 104 -3.56 12.92 4.54
CA ASN A 104 -3.10 12.86 3.17
C ASN A 104 -4.18 13.32 2.21
N LYS A 105 -5.41 12.96 2.46
CA LYS A 105 -6.51 13.39 1.62
C LYS A 105 -6.68 14.89 1.65
N ARG A 106 -6.51 15.49 2.81
CA ARG A 106 -6.60 16.94 2.91
C ARG A 106 -5.53 17.60 2.09
N GLU A 107 -4.30 17.09 2.16
CA GLU A 107 -3.21 17.65 1.42
C GLU A 107 -3.40 17.53 -0.08
N LEU A 108 -3.89 16.39 -0.51
CA LEU A 108 -4.03 16.14 -1.93
C LEU A 108 -5.16 16.91 -2.57
N TYR A 109 -6.29 16.99 -1.88
CA TYR A 109 -7.47 17.58 -2.47
C TYR A 109 -7.79 18.97 -1.97
N GLY A 110 -7.08 19.44 -0.95
CA GLY A 110 -7.33 20.74 -0.38
C GLY A 110 -8.76 20.84 0.06
N SER A 111 -9.43 21.88 -0.31
CA SER A 111 -10.81 22.04 0.09
C SER A 111 -11.77 21.50 -0.93
N LEU A 112 -11.26 20.82 -1.94
CA LEU A 112 -12.12 20.36 -2.96
C LEU A 112 -13.06 19.32 -2.57
N ASP A 113 -12.69 18.56 -1.59
CA ASP A 113 -13.49 17.48 -1.19
C ASP A 113 -14.85 17.88 -0.86
N THR A 114 -15.04 19.08 -0.56
CA THR A 114 -16.33 19.47 -0.13
C THR A 114 -17.34 19.33 -1.17
N LYS A 115 -16.97 19.47 -2.40
CA LYS A 115 -17.91 19.39 -3.35
C LYS A 115 -18.20 18.12 -3.78
N ASN A 116 -17.63 17.32 -3.53
CA ASN A 116 -17.99 16.20 -4.05
C ASN A 116 -18.89 15.62 -3.43
N ASN A 117 -19.06 15.96 -2.94
CA ASN A 117 -19.89 15.54 -2.46
C ASN A 117 -20.57 15.03 -2.62
#